data_03fca4949c53508cb4f0e4c7bd714b02
#
_entry.id   03fca4949c53508cb4f0e4c7bd714b02
#
_cell.length_a   1.000
_cell.length_b   1.000
_cell.length_c   1.000
_cell.angle_alpha   90.00
_cell.angle_beta   90.00
_cell.angle_gamma   90.00
#
_symmetry.space_group_name_H-M   'P 1'
#
loop_
_entity.id
_entity.type
_entity.pdbx_description
1 polymer ?
#
loop_
_entity_poly.entity_id
_entity_poly.type
_entity_poly.pdbx_seq_one_letter_code
_entity_poly.pdbx_strand_id
1 'polypeptide(L)'
;MKFESIHIKGKGRGKPMGFPTINLKIPNNFKLKDGIYTAKVTIDSKVFISALHYGPVPTFNENEQSLEVFLLESNNDELENLNGKIIKVEIIEYLRQVIKFNSKEKLIKQIEEDVKEIKSLTSTF
;
A
#
# COMPACT_ATOMS: atom_id res chain seq x y z
N MET A 1 -5.83 -13.63 -4.12
CA MET A 1 -5.72 -13.69 -2.65
C MET A 1 -6.55 -12.59 -2.02
N LYS A 2 -7.29 -12.93 -0.98
CA LYS A 2 -8.08 -11.97 -0.21
C LYS A 2 -7.78 -12.13 1.26
N PHE A 3 -7.72 -11.03 2.00
CA PHE A 3 -7.54 -11.08 3.44
C PHE A 3 -8.17 -9.86 4.10
N GLU A 4 -8.31 -9.92 5.41
CA GLU A 4 -8.79 -8.81 6.23
C GLU A 4 -7.71 -8.41 7.22
N SER A 5 -7.65 -7.14 7.55
CA SER A 5 -6.72 -6.63 8.54
C SER A 5 -7.28 -5.37 9.19
N ILE A 6 -6.50 -4.81 10.10
CA ILE A 6 -6.84 -3.56 10.79
C ILE A 6 -5.70 -2.56 10.61
N HIS A 7 -6.05 -1.30 10.73
CA HIS A 7 -5.07 -0.21 10.71
C HIS A 7 -4.21 -0.25 11.97
N ILE A 8 -2.89 -0.07 11.79
CA ILE A 8 -1.96 0.14 12.88
C ILE A 8 -1.17 1.42 12.62
N LYS A 9 -0.59 2.00 13.68
CA LYS A 9 0.26 3.18 13.52
C LYS A 9 1.55 2.80 12.79
N GLY A 10 1.87 3.54 11.73
CA GLY A 10 3.12 3.38 10.99
C GLY A 10 4.09 4.52 11.24
N LYS A 11 5.13 4.60 10.42
CA LYS A 11 6.19 5.61 10.55
C LYS A 11 5.86 6.93 9.85
N GLY A 12 4.77 7.00 9.09
CA GLY A 12 4.27 8.23 8.49
C GLY A 12 5.12 8.82 7.38
N ARG A 13 5.97 8.03 6.73
CA ARG A 13 6.88 8.55 5.69
C ARG A 13 6.21 8.89 4.37
N GLY A 14 5.12 8.20 4.04
CA GLY A 14 4.41 8.42 2.77
C GLY A 14 3.77 9.79 2.66
N LYS A 15 3.24 10.31 3.76
CA LYS A 15 2.55 11.59 3.77
C LYS A 15 3.44 12.76 3.34
N PRO A 16 4.67 12.93 3.90
CA PRO A 16 5.57 13.98 3.44
C PRO A 16 5.98 13.83 1.96
N MET A 17 5.98 12.62 1.42
CA MET A 17 6.30 12.36 0.01
C MET A 17 5.11 12.56 -0.93
N GLY A 18 3.93 12.86 -0.42
CA GLY A 18 2.71 12.99 -1.21
C GLY A 18 1.95 11.70 -1.45
N PHE A 19 2.36 10.61 -0.81
CA PHE A 19 1.73 9.29 -0.94
C PHE A 19 1.41 8.71 0.44
N PRO A 20 0.42 9.28 1.16
CA PRO A 20 0.08 8.79 2.49
C PRO A 20 -0.43 7.35 2.42
N THR A 21 0.12 6.48 3.26
CA THR A 21 -0.24 5.07 3.29
C THR A 21 -1.00 4.72 4.55
N ILE A 22 -1.80 3.66 4.44
CA ILE A 22 -2.44 3.01 5.58
C ILE A 22 -1.58 1.80 5.94
N ASN A 23 -1.07 1.78 7.18
CA ASN A 23 -0.31 0.64 7.68
C ASN A 23 -1.27 -0.40 8.22
N LEU A 24 -1.10 -1.65 7.80
CA LEU A 24 -1.95 -2.75 8.18
C LEU A 24 -1.21 -3.74 9.06
N LYS A 25 -1.92 -4.31 10.03
CA LYS A 25 -1.40 -5.43 10.80
C LYS A 25 -1.21 -6.61 9.86
N ILE A 26 -0.02 -7.22 9.88
CA ILE A 26 0.26 -8.40 9.07
C ILE A 26 -0.51 -9.58 9.65
N PRO A 27 -1.40 -10.23 8.86
CA PRO A 27 -2.15 -11.37 9.36
C PRO A 27 -1.23 -12.52 9.78
N ASN A 28 -1.69 -13.32 10.75
CA ASN A 28 -0.95 -14.50 11.17
C ASN A 28 -0.78 -15.46 10.00
N ASN A 29 0.41 -16.05 9.88
CA ASN A 29 0.74 -16.98 8.80
C ASN A 29 0.55 -16.40 7.40
N PHE A 30 0.80 -15.10 7.26
CA PHE A 30 0.66 -14.39 6.00
C PHE A 30 1.71 -14.88 5.00
N LYS A 31 1.24 -15.39 3.87
CA LYS A 31 2.12 -15.99 2.83
C LYS A 31 1.97 -15.22 1.54
N LEU A 32 2.63 -14.08 1.47
CA LEU A 32 2.69 -13.26 0.27
C LEU A 32 4.16 -13.00 -0.03
N LYS A 33 4.54 -13.11 -1.30
CA LYS A 33 5.88 -12.73 -1.72
C LYS A 33 6.08 -11.24 -1.54
N ASP A 34 7.25 -10.83 -1.04
CA ASP A 34 7.61 -9.42 -0.93
C ASP A 34 7.47 -8.74 -2.29
N GLY A 35 6.90 -7.56 -2.31
CA GLY A 35 6.72 -6.82 -3.54
C GLY A 35 5.70 -5.70 -3.45
N ILE A 36 5.49 -5.10 -4.61
CA ILE A 36 4.47 -4.08 -4.82
C ILE A 36 3.38 -4.69 -5.69
N TYR A 37 2.13 -4.46 -5.30
CA TYR A 37 0.96 -5.09 -5.92
C TYR A 37 -0.11 -4.06 -6.24
N THR A 38 -0.92 -4.38 -7.26
CA THR A 38 -2.22 -3.74 -7.45
C THR A 38 -3.22 -4.47 -6.57
N ALA A 39 -4.04 -3.73 -5.83
CA ALA A 39 -5.01 -4.31 -4.91
C ALA A 39 -6.31 -3.51 -4.90
N LYS A 40 -7.40 -4.17 -4.51
CA LYS A 40 -8.64 -3.51 -4.13
C LYS A 40 -8.75 -3.52 -2.63
N VAL A 41 -9.01 -2.34 -2.06
CA VAL A 41 -9.15 -2.17 -0.60
C VAL A 41 -10.58 -1.70 -0.33
N THR A 42 -11.28 -2.41 0.53
CA THR A 42 -12.66 -2.07 0.90
C THR A 42 -12.70 -1.62 2.35
N ILE A 43 -13.20 -0.41 2.57
CA ILE A 43 -13.39 0.19 3.90
C ILE A 43 -14.83 0.74 3.95
N ASP A 44 -15.62 0.29 4.92
CA ASP A 44 -17.02 0.72 5.07
C ASP A 44 -17.82 0.57 3.76
N SER A 45 -17.67 -0.55 3.08
CA SER A 45 -18.35 -0.87 1.82
C SER A 45 -17.91 -0.04 0.61
N LYS A 46 -16.93 0.86 0.78
CA LYS A 46 -16.35 1.63 -0.31
C LYS A 46 -15.09 0.95 -0.80
N VAL A 47 -14.96 0.79 -2.11
CA VAL A 47 -13.85 0.10 -2.76
C VAL A 47 -12.87 1.12 -3.33
N PHE A 48 -11.57 0.92 -3.03
CA PHE A 48 -10.49 1.76 -3.53
C PHE A 48 -9.48 0.91 -4.29
N ILE A 49 -9.10 1.38 -5.48
CA ILE A 49 -7.93 0.84 -6.17
C ILE A 49 -6.69 1.36 -5.44
N SER A 50 -5.73 0.48 -5.21
CA SER A 50 -4.62 0.76 -4.30
C SER A 50 -3.32 0.16 -4.79
N ALA A 51 -2.22 0.78 -4.37
CA ALA A 51 -0.89 0.18 -4.44
C ALA A 51 -0.62 -0.45 -3.07
N LEU A 52 -0.25 -1.72 -3.06
CA LEU A 52 0.07 -2.43 -1.82
C LEU A 52 1.55 -2.75 -1.80
N HIS A 53 2.19 -2.44 -0.67
CA HIS A 53 3.58 -2.81 -0.38
C HIS A 53 3.59 -3.88 0.69
N TYR A 54 4.30 -4.98 0.46
CA TYR A 54 4.61 -5.98 1.47
C TYR A 54 6.10 -6.28 1.42
N GLY A 55 6.77 -6.13 2.57
CA GLY A 55 8.19 -6.36 2.68
C GLY A 55 8.88 -5.26 3.48
N PRO A 56 10.22 -5.26 3.53
CA PRO A 56 10.98 -4.20 4.19
C PRO A 56 10.92 -2.91 3.35
N VAL A 57 11.34 -1.79 3.95
CA VAL A 57 11.50 -0.52 3.24
C VAL A 57 13.00 -0.19 3.21
N PRO A 58 13.76 -0.81 2.31
CA PRO A 58 15.23 -0.75 2.35
C PRO A 58 15.80 0.64 2.05
N THR A 59 15.07 1.49 1.32
CA THR A 59 15.50 2.88 1.06
C THR A 59 15.74 3.65 2.36
N PHE A 60 15.03 3.30 3.44
CA PHE A 60 15.21 3.91 4.75
C PHE A 60 15.98 3.00 5.72
N ASN A 61 16.70 2.01 5.20
CA ASN A 61 17.50 1.05 5.99
C ASN A 61 16.66 0.27 7.01
N GLU A 62 15.40 -0.03 6.66
CA GLU A 62 14.49 -0.78 7.54
C GLU A 62 14.37 -2.21 7.04
N ASN A 63 14.59 -3.15 7.96
CA ASN A 63 14.60 -4.58 7.64
C ASN A 63 13.32 -5.30 8.09
N GLU A 64 12.45 -4.64 8.86
CA GLU A 64 11.20 -5.23 9.33
C GLU A 64 10.18 -5.29 8.20
N GLN A 65 9.39 -6.37 8.17
CA GLN A 65 8.28 -6.49 7.23
C GLN A 65 7.24 -5.42 7.53
N SER A 66 6.74 -4.80 6.47
CA SER A 66 5.71 -3.78 6.53
C SER A 66 4.62 -4.12 5.52
N LEU A 67 3.37 -3.92 5.90
CA LEU A 67 2.23 -4.09 5.01
C LEU A 67 1.50 -2.76 4.94
N GLU A 68 1.53 -2.12 3.77
CA GLU A 68 1.00 -0.78 3.59
C GLU A 68 0.20 -0.69 2.30
N VAL A 69 -0.87 0.11 2.32
CA VAL A 69 -1.64 0.39 1.12
C VAL A 69 -1.75 1.90 0.89
N PHE A 70 -1.58 2.31 -0.36
CA PHE A 70 -1.82 3.68 -0.80
C PHE A 70 -3.07 3.67 -1.67
N LEU A 71 -4.12 4.39 -1.23
CA LEU A 71 -5.37 4.50 -1.97
C LEU A 71 -5.18 5.55 -3.06
N LEU A 72 -5.34 5.17 -4.33
CA LEU A 72 -5.05 6.05 -5.45
C LEU A 72 -5.95 7.28 -5.50
N GLU A 73 -7.22 7.10 -5.16
CA GLU A 73 -8.20 8.16 -5.18
C GLU A 73 -8.97 8.18 -3.86
N SER A 74 -8.44 8.91 -2.90
CA SER A 74 -9.09 9.09 -1.61
C SER A 74 -8.94 10.53 -1.16
N ASN A 75 -9.81 10.98 -0.26
CA ASN A 75 -9.67 12.27 0.40
C ASN A 75 -9.11 12.05 1.81
N ASN A 76 -8.72 13.15 2.48
CA ASN A 76 -8.15 13.07 3.82
C ASN A 76 -9.12 12.48 4.84
N ASP A 77 -10.43 12.72 4.69
CA ASP A 77 -11.43 12.21 5.62
C ASP A 77 -11.50 10.68 5.58
N GLU A 78 -11.26 10.09 4.41
CA GLU A 78 -11.28 8.64 4.25
C GLU A 78 -10.08 7.95 4.92
N LEU A 79 -9.00 8.69 5.16
CA LEU A 79 -7.79 8.20 5.83
C LEU A 79 -7.83 8.42 7.34
N GLU A 80 -8.83 9.13 7.84
CA GLU A 80 -9.04 9.38 9.26
C GLU A 80 -10.01 8.35 9.85
N ASN A 81 -10.01 8.22 11.19
CA ASN A 81 -10.96 7.39 11.92
C ASN A 81 -11.00 5.92 11.45
N LEU A 82 -9.82 5.36 11.17
CA LEU A 82 -9.71 3.96 10.76
C LEU A 82 -9.71 2.98 11.94
N ASN A 83 -9.65 3.48 13.16
CA ASN A 83 -9.62 2.65 14.36
C ASN A 83 -10.88 1.79 14.49
N GLY A 84 -10.68 0.51 14.73
CA GLY A 84 -11.78 -0.44 14.89
C GLY A 84 -12.43 -0.90 13.59
N LYS A 85 -12.00 -0.37 12.45
CA LYS A 85 -12.56 -0.78 11.16
C LYS A 85 -11.81 -1.98 10.60
N ILE A 86 -12.57 -2.89 10.00
CA ILE A 86 -12.00 -4.00 9.24
C ILE A 86 -11.70 -3.51 7.84
N ILE A 87 -10.47 -3.72 7.40
CA ILE A 87 -10.02 -3.36 6.07
C ILE A 87 -9.87 -4.63 5.27
N LYS A 88 -10.66 -4.75 4.21
CA LYS A 88 -10.64 -5.92 3.33
C LYS A 88 -9.74 -5.65 2.15
N VAL A 89 -8.88 -6.59 1.82
CA VAL A 89 -7.89 -6.44 0.76
C VAL A 89 -7.99 -7.61 -0.21
N GLU A 90 -8.04 -7.29 -1.50
CA GLU A 90 -7.94 -8.28 -2.57
C GLU A 90 -6.72 -7.95 -3.42
N ILE A 91 -5.76 -8.87 -3.47
CA ILE A 91 -4.58 -8.75 -4.33
C ILE A 91 -5.02 -9.06 -5.77
N ILE A 92 -4.73 -8.15 -6.68
CA ILE A 92 -5.09 -8.29 -8.09
C ILE A 92 -3.90 -8.74 -8.92
N GLU A 93 -2.76 -8.05 -8.81
CA GLU A 93 -1.62 -8.33 -9.66
C GLU A 93 -0.32 -7.90 -8.98
N TYR A 94 0.73 -8.69 -9.19
CA TYR A 94 2.09 -8.36 -8.78
C TYR A 94 2.68 -7.37 -9.78
N LEU A 95 3.22 -6.25 -9.30
CA LEU A 95 3.84 -5.23 -10.14
C LEU A 95 5.35 -5.38 -10.23
N ARG A 96 6.01 -5.42 -9.09
CA ARG A 96 7.46 -5.44 -9.06
C ARG A 96 7.99 -5.83 -7.68
N GLN A 97 9.27 -6.17 -7.63
CA GLN A 97 9.96 -6.44 -6.37
C GLN A 97 10.20 -5.16 -5.58
N VAL A 98 10.46 -5.32 -4.29
CA VAL A 98 10.92 -4.23 -3.43
C VAL A 98 12.35 -3.87 -3.85
N ILE A 99 12.62 -2.58 -4.02
CA ILE A 99 13.93 -2.08 -4.49
C ILE A 99 14.43 -1.03 -3.51
N LYS A 100 15.74 -1.05 -3.24
CA LYS A 100 16.41 -0.01 -2.49
C LYS A 100 16.84 1.11 -3.45
N PHE A 101 16.36 2.32 -3.21
CA PHE A 101 16.76 3.49 -4.00
C PHE A 101 17.82 4.29 -3.27
N ASN A 102 18.69 4.96 -4.04
CA ASN A 102 19.79 5.75 -3.47
C ASN A 102 19.33 7.08 -2.88
N SER A 103 18.12 7.50 -3.20
CA SER A 103 17.57 8.75 -2.70
C SER A 103 16.06 8.67 -2.57
N LYS A 104 15.51 9.52 -1.71
CA LYS A 104 14.07 9.70 -1.54
C LYS A 104 13.41 10.12 -2.86
N GLU A 105 14.07 10.98 -3.64
CA GLU A 105 13.56 11.48 -4.91
C GLU A 105 13.38 10.36 -5.92
N LYS A 106 14.30 9.42 -5.98
CA LYS A 106 14.19 8.25 -6.87
C LYS A 106 13.06 7.33 -6.43
N LEU A 107 12.87 7.16 -5.13
CA LEU A 107 11.73 6.39 -4.59
C LEU A 107 10.41 7.04 -4.99
N ILE A 108 10.28 8.35 -4.84
CA ILE A 108 9.07 9.09 -5.21
C ILE A 108 8.76 8.91 -6.69
N LYS A 109 9.80 9.02 -7.55
CA LYS A 109 9.62 8.84 -8.99
C LYS A 109 9.11 7.44 -9.32
N GLN A 110 9.62 6.42 -8.66
CA GLN A 110 9.16 5.06 -8.87
C GLN A 110 7.72 4.87 -8.41
N ILE A 111 7.33 5.46 -7.29
CA ILE A 111 5.95 5.40 -6.82
C ILE A 111 5.00 6.07 -7.82
N GLU A 112 5.41 7.20 -8.40
CA GLU A 112 4.62 7.86 -9.45
C GLU A 112 4.42 6.95 -10.66
N GLU A 113 5.46 6.22 -11.08
CA GLU A 113 5.37 5.26 -12.18
C GLU A 113 4.45 4.09 -11.81
N ASP A 114 4.54 3.58 -10.58
CA ASP A 114 3.67 2.52 -10.09
C ASP A 114 2.20 2.95 -10.15
N VAL A 115 1.89 4.17 -9.73
CA VAL A 115 0.53 4.70 -9.75
C VAL A 115 0.01 4.80 -11.18
N LYS A 116 0.83 5.26 -12.12
CA LYS A 116 0.46 5.31 -13.53
C LYS A 116 0.15 3.91 -14.09
N GLU A 117 1.00 2.95 -13.76
CA GLU A 117 0.81 1.58 -14.21
C GLU A 117 -0.48 0.98 -13.66
N ILE A 118 -0.75 1.17 -12.37
CA ILE A 118 -1.98 0.70 -11.74
C ILE A 118 -3.22 1.32 -12.39
N LYS A 119 -3.20 2.62 -12.65
CA LYS A 119 -4.30 3.30 -13.31
C LYS A 119 -4.54 2.75 -14.72
N SER A 120 -3.48 2.46 -15.46
CA SER A 120 -3.57 1.86 -16.77
C SER A 120 -4.18 0.46 -16.72
N LEU A 121 -3.72 -0.38 -15.79
CA LEU A 121 -4.22 -1.75 -15.62
C LEU A 121 -5.68 -1.79 -15.17
N THR A 122 -6.12 -0.83 -14.40
CA THR A 122 -7.46 -0.83 -13.81
C THR A 122 -8.48 0.00 -14.58
N SER A 123 -8.08 0.65 -15.65
CA SER A 123 -8.98 1.51 -16.44
C SER A 123 -10.10 0.72 -17.14
N THR A 124 -9.97 -0.61 -17.24
CA THR A 124 -10.97 -1.49 -17.86
C THR A 124 -11.86 -2.22 -16.85
N PHE A 125 -11.65 -1.99 -15.58
CA PHE A 125 -12.45 -2.64 -14.53
C PHE A 125 -13.79 -1.96 -14.31
#